data_4cf01c087d5ca921978f9d225370a0ac
#
_entry.id   4cf01c087d5ca921978f9d225370a0ac
#
_cell.length_a   1.000
_cell.length_b   1.000
_cell.length_c   1.000
_cell.angle_alpha   90.00
_cell.angle_beta   90.00
_cell.angle_gamma   90.00
#
_symmetry.space_group_name_H-M   'P 1'
#
loop_
_entity.id
_entity.type
_entity.pdbx_description
1 polymer ?
#
loop_
_entity_poly.entity_id
_entity_poly.type
_entity_poly.pdbx_seq_one_letter_code
_entity_poly.pdbx_strand_id
1 'polypeptide(L)'
;MMRVLRHYQDVPEDLQGGVVAIGNFDGVHRGHRAVIGEAGQFARATGVPLTAMSFEPHPRVLFQPDQAPFRLTPFRAKAIQMAGLDVDLFLALHFDAEFAAKTAEDFVQNVLVDGLKARHVVTGYDFVFGKGRAGDAGLLRRSAGEAGFGFTQVPALRQDDGESGEKGDIYSSTT
;
A
#
# COMPACT_ATOMS: atom_id res chain seq x y z
N MET A 1 4.64 -18.69 5.12
CA MET A 1 5.77 -17.81 5.32
C MET A 1 5.74 -16.65 4.32
N MET A 2 5.95 -15.47 4.80
CA MET A 2 5.88 -14.28 3.95
C MET A 2 7.03 -14.27 2.96
N ARG A 3 6.74 -13.91 1.72
CA ARG A 3 7.76 -13.72 0.69
C ARG A 3 7.98 -12.24 0.48
N VAL A 4 9.18 -11.86 0.08
CA VAL A 4 9.54 -10.48 -0.15
C VAL A 4 10.07 -10.35 -1.56
N LEU A 5 9.45 -9.49 -2.35
CA LEU A 5 9.86 -9.26 -3.74
C LEU A 5 9.99 -7.77 -3.97
N ARG A 6 10.78 -7.40 -4.97
CA ARG A 6 11.05 -6.01 -5.28
C ARG A 6 10.42 -5.58 -6.60
N HIS A 7 9.99 -6.51 -7.43
CA HIS A 7 9.47 -6.18 -8.74
C HIS A 7 8.16 -6.88 -8.99
N TYR A 8 7.17 -6.14 -9.46
CA TYR A 8 5.84 -6.71 -9.66
C TYR A 8 5.85 -7.76 -10.77
N GLN A 9 6.84 -7.69 -11.67
CA GLN A 9 6.92 -8.66 -12.75
C GLN A 9 7.31 -10.04 -12.27
N ASP A 10 7.86 -10.13 -11.05
CA ASP A 10 8.35 -11.38 -10.50
C ASP A 10 7.35 -12.11 -9.62
N VAL A 11 6.15 -11.60 -9.48
CA VAL A 11 5.16 -12.20 -8.58
C VAL A 11 4.66 -13.52 -9.17
N PRO A 12 4.84 -14.63 -8.44
CA PRO A 12 4.41 -15.92 -8.98
C PRO A 12 2.92 -16.06 -8.94
N GLU A 13 2.43 -17.00 -9.74
CA GLU A 13 0.99 -17.20 -9.89
C GLU A 13 0.28 -17.47 -8.57
N ASP A 14 0.91 -18.20 -7.67
CA ASP A 14 0.25 -18.55 -6.42
C ASP A 14 0.09 -17.34 -5.49
N LEU A 15 0.74 -16.24 -5.79
CA LEU A 15 0.57 -15.01 -5.02
C LEU A 15 -0.21 -13.95 -5.79
N GLN A 16 -0.68 -14.25 -6.98
CA GLN A 16 -1.52 -13.34 -7.73
C GLN A 16 -2.98 -13.56 -7.37
N GLY A 17 -3.81 -12.60 -7.73
CA GLY A 17 -5.24 -12.74 -7.47
C GLY A 17 -5.63 -12.46 -6.03
N GLY A 18 -4.77 -11.80 -5.28
CA GLY A 18 -5.03 -11.57 -3.87
C GLY A 18 -5.55 -10.18 -3.57
N VAL A 19 -5.57 -9.86 -2.29
CA VAL A 19 -5.94 -8.54 -1.82
C VAL A 19 -4.65 -7.76 -1.59
N VAL A 20 -4.60 -6.52 -2.07
CA VAL A 20 -3.39 -5.71 -2.03
C VAL A 20 -3.62 -4.50 -1.14
N ALA A 21 -2.82 -4.35 -0.10
CA ALA A 21 -2.82 -3.18 0.75
C ALA A 21 -1.65 -2.31 0.31
N ILE A 22 -1.91 -1.06 -0.03
CA ILE A 22 -0.89 -0.19 -0.58
C ILE A 22 -0.61 0.98 0.35
N GLY A 23 0.65 1.24 0.60
CA GLY A 23 1.07 2.39 1.41
C GLY A 23 2.57 2.42 1.50
N ASN A 24 3.10 3.47 2.08
CA ASN A 24 4.54 3.55 2.29
C ASN A 24 4.94 2.85 3.59
N PHE A 25 4.03 2.78 4.53
CA PHE A 25 4.20 2.04 5.77
C PHE A 25 5.46 2.42 6.55
N ASP A 26 5.73 3.71 6.62
CA ASP A 26 6.84 4.17 7.43
C ASP A 26 6.36 4.36 8.86
N GLY A 27 7.14 3.88 9.79
CA GLY A 27 6.79 3.96 11.19
C GLY A 27 5.75 2.94 11.57
N VAL A 28 5.34 2.98 12.83
CA VAL A 28 4.33 2.08 13.32
C VAL A 28 3.11 2.90 13.62
N HIS A 29 2.24 3.03 12.65
CA HIS A 29 1.04 3.81 12.78
C HIS A 29 -0.18 2.93 12.83
N ARG A 30 -1.16 3.32 13.61
CA ARG A 30 -2.40 2.59 13.63
C ARG A 30 -3.08 2.61 12.27
N GLY A 31 -2.89 3.69 11.53
CA GLY A 31 -3.45 3.76 10.18
C GLY A 31 -2.91 2.69 9.28
N HIS A 32 -1.62 2.39 9.39
CA HIS A 32 -1.02 1.33 8.59
C HIS A 32 -1.61 -0.01 8.95
N ARG A 33 -1.79 -0.27 10.25
CA ARG A 33 -2.37 -1.52 10.68
C ARG A 33 -3.82 -1.63 10.26
N ALA A 34 -4.53 -0.51 10.23
CA ALA A 34 -5.92 -0.54 9.81
C ALA A 34 -6.03 -0.91 8.34
N VAL A 35 -5.15 -0.37 7.50
CA VAL A 35 -5.17 -0.69 6.08
C VAL A 35 -4.88 -2.17 5.87
N ILE A 36 -3.84 -2.68 6.52
CA ILE A 36 -3.46 -4.08 6.35
C ILE A 36 -4.50 -5.00 7.00
N GLY A 37 -5.05 -4.59 8.14
CA GLY A 37 -6.08 -5.37 8.80
C GLY A 37 -7.34 -5.50 7.96
N GLU A 38 -7.75 -4.41 7.33
CA GLU A 38 -8.92 -4.42 6.47
C GLU A 38 -8.66 -5.33 5.27
N ALA A 39 -7.49 -5.20 4.67
CA ALA A 39 -7.14 -6.05 3.54
C ALA A 39 -7.09 -7.52 3.96
N GLY A 40 -6.60 -7.79 5.15
CA GLY A 40 -6.52 -9.14 5.67
C GLY A 40 -7.90 -9.77 5.85
N GLN A 41 -8.89 -8.97 6.25
CA GLN A 41 -10.24 -9.48 6.40
C GLN A 41 -10.79 -9.93 5.05
N PHE A 42 -10.59 -9.12 4.02
CA PHE A 42 -11.03 -9.50 2.68
C PHE A 42 -10.30 -10.76 2.20
N ALA A 43 -9.00 -10.83 2.46
CA ALA A 43 -8.21 -11.96 1.99
C ALA A 43 -8.69 -13.26 2.65
N ARG A 44 -8.91 -13.22 3.96
CA ARG A 44 -9.37 -14.40 4.66
C ARG A 44 -10.76 -14.80 4.24
N ALA A 45 -11.64 -13.84 4.04
CA ALA A 45 -13.02 -14.13 3.65
C ALA A 45 -13.09 -14.78 2.27
N THR A 46 -12.14 -14.46 1.39
CA THR A 46 -12.17 -15.00 0.04
C THR A 46 -11.12 -16.09 -0.20
N GLY A 47 -10.26 -16.35 0.79
CA GLY A 47 -9.27 -17.42 0.64
C GLY A 47 -8.16 -17.11 -0.33
N VAL A 48 -7.78 -15.84 -0.43
CA VAL A 48 -6.73 -15.42 -1.36
C VAL A 48 -5.56 -14.82 -0.59
N PRO A 49 -4.39 -14.68 -1.23
CA PRO A 49 -3.22 -14.13 -0.53
C PRO A 49 -3.39 -12.67 -0.16
N LEU A 50 -2.67 -12.26 0.88
CA LEU A 50 -2.63 -10.88 1.30
C LEU A 50 -1.28 -10.30 0.92
N THR A 51 -1.28 -9.25 0.10
CA THR A 51 -0.07 -8.57 -0.34
C THR A 51 -0.02 -7.19 0.30
N ALA A 52 1.12 -6.84 0.88
CA ALA A 52 1.37 -5.48 1.30
C ALA A 52 2.36 -4.89 0.31
N MET A 53 2.03 -3.75 -0.26
CA MET A 53 2.86 -3.10 -1.27
C MET A 53 3.36 -1.78 -0.74
N SER A 54 4.66 -1.56 -0.82
CA SER A 54 5.23 -0.26 -0.49
C SER A 54 6.23 0.10 -1.58
N PHE A 55 6.74 1.31 -1.52
CA PHE A 55 7.70 1.81 -2.51
C PHE A 55 9.03 1.99 -1.81
N GLU A 56 10.09 1.37 -2.34
CA GLU A 56 11.40 1.40 -1.71
C GLU A 56 12.47 1.75 -2.72
N PRO A 57 13.21 2.80 -2.52
CA PRO A 57 13.15 3.69 -1.36
C PRO A 57 11.88 4.51 -1.36
N HIS A 58 11.63 5.15 -0.23
CA HIS A 58 10.44 6.02 -0.12
C HIS A 58 10.52 7.07 -1.22
N PRO A 59 9.41 7.38 -1.89
CA PRO A 59 9.43 8.36 -2.98
C PRO A 59 10.06 9.69 -2.60
N ARG A 60 9.95 10.08 -1.34
CA ARG A 60 10.55 11.32 -0.89
C ARG A 60 12.06 11.32 -1.05
N VAL A 61 12.69 10.17 -0.92
CA VAL A 61 14.13 10.09 -1.09
C VAL A 61 14.51 10.46 -2.52
N LEU A 62 13.69 10.05 -3.47
CA LEU A 62 13.97 10.32 -4.87
C LEU A 62 13.73 11.78 -5.23
N PHE A 63 12.61 12.33 -4.77
CA PHE A 63 12.21 13.67 -5.18
C PHE A 63 12.81 14.79 -4.35
N GLN A 64 13.24 14.50 -3.13
CA GLN A 64 13.79 15.49 -2.24
C GLN A 64 15.02 14.96 -1.55
N PRO A 65 16.05 14.60 -2.33
CA PRO A 65 17.22 13.96 -1.73
C PRO A 65 17.99 14.90 -0.79
N ASP A 66 17.86 16.21 -0.98
CA ASP A 66 18.58 17.15 -0.15
C ASP A 66 17.80 17.60 1.06
N GLN A 67 16.62 17.11 1.26
CA GLN A 67 15.84 17.50 2.42
C GLN A 67 16.55 17.02 3.66
N ALA A 68 16.41 17.77 4.71
CA ALA A 68 16.99 17.36 5.96
C ALA A 68 16.55 15.96 6.28
N PRO A 69 17.35 15.23 7.00
CA PRO A 69 17.01 13.83 7.25
C PRO A 69 15.63 13.71 7.84
N PHE A 70 14.84 12.79 7.31
CA PHE A 70 13.56 12.49 7.86
C PHE A 70 13.56 11.02 8.22
N ARG A 71 12.71 10.66 9.16
CA ARG A 71 12.75 9.33 9.66
C ARG A 71 12.03 8.40 8.73
N LEU A 72 12.71 7.40 8.27
CA LEU A 72 12.14 6.35 7.47
C LEU A 72 12.33 5.04 8.20
N THR A 73 11.32 4.21 8.17
CA THR A 73 11.45 2.89 8.74
C THR A 73 12.36 2.06 7.84
N PRO A 74 13.39 1.45 8.38
CA PRO A 74 14.27 0.62 7.56
C PRO A 74 13.50 -0.52 6.92
N PHE A 75 13.94 -0.92 5.76
CA PHE A 75 13.28 -1.98 5.02
C PHE A 75 13.13 -3.25 5.86
N ARG A 76 14.19 -3.63 6.58
CA ARG A 76 14.15 -4.84 7.38
C ARG A 76 13.06 -4.74 8.46
N ALA A 77 12.93 -3.57 9.08
CA ALA A 77 11.92 -3.40 10.12
C ALA A 77 10.52 -3.49 9.52
N LYS A 78 10.33 -2.95 8.31
CA LYS A 78 9.04 -3.06 7.65
C LYS A 78 8.71 -4.51 7.37
N ALA A 79 9.69 -5.27 6.88
CA ALA A 79 9.46 -6.67 6.56
C ALA A 79 9.05 -7.45 7.80
N ILE A 80 9.70 -7.18 8.94
CA ILE A 80 9.36 -7.85 10.17
C ILE A 80 7.93 -7.51 10.59
N GLN A 81 7.56 -6.25 10.48
CA GLN A 81 6.22 -5.84 10.84
C GLN A 81 5.17 -6.51 9.96
N MET A 82 5.44 -6.59 8.66
CA MET A 82 4.48 -7.21 7.74
C MET A 82 4.33 -8.69 8.04
N ALA A 83 5.42 -9.35 8.36
CA ALA A 83 5.36 -10.76 8.71
C ALA A 83 4.48 -10.98 9.95
N GLY A 84 4.52 -10.05 10.89
CA GLY A 84 3.71 -10.14 12.09
C GLY A 84 2.24 -9.86 11.85
N LEU A 85 1.88 -9.34 10.68
CA LEU A 85 0.51 -9.04 10.33
C LEU A 85 -0.08 -10.05 9.36
N ASP A 86 0.56 -11.20 9.25
CA ASP A 86 0.07 -12.31 8.40
C ASP A 86 0.02 -11.95 6.92
N VAL A 87 0.93 -11.12 6.50
CA VAL A 87 1.07 -10.79 5.08
C VAL A 87 1.74 -11.95 4.37
N ASP A 88 1.23 -12.35 3.24
CA ASP A 88 1.81 -13.44 2.45
C ASP A 88 2.89 -12.96 1.51
N LEU A 89 2.74 -11.76 0.98
CA LEU A 89 3.73 -11.17 0.09
C LEU A 89 3.96 -9.72 0.48
N PHE A 90 5.21 -9.38 0.76
CA PHE A 90 5.59 -7.99 0.94
C PHE A 90 6.26 -7.55 -0.36
N LEU A 91 5.55 -6.79 -1.16
CA LEU A 91 6.07 -6.32 -2.44
C LEU A 91 6.64 -4.93 -2.23
N ALA A 92 7.95 -4.87 -2.03
CA ALA A 92 8.63 -3.60 -1.81
C ALA A 92 9.10 -3.10 -3.16
N LEU A 93 8.19 -2.45 -3.89
CA LEU A 93 8.45 -2.06 -5.26
C LEU A 93 9.64 -1.14 -5.38
N HIS A 94 10.55 -1.51 -6.27
CA HIS A 94 11.72 -0.69 -6.53
C HIS A 94 11.28 0.64 -7.15
N PHE A 95 11.48 1.72 -6.42
CA PHE A 95 11.02 3.03 -6.86
C PHE A 95 12.21 3.84 -7.33
N ASP A 96 12.34 3.99 -8.64
CA ASP A 96 13.41 4.77 -9.25
C ASP A 96 12.78 5.78 -10.20
N ALA A 97 13.61 6.52 -10.91
CA ALA A 97 13.13 7.56 -11.79
C ALA A 97 12.23 7.01 -12.88
N GLU A 98 12.55 5.84 -13.39
CA GLU A 98 11.74 5.22 -14.42
C GLU A 98 10.36 4.87 -13.90
N PHE A 99 10.29 4.30 -12.71
CA PHE A 99 9.00 3.95 -12.12
C PHE A 99 8.22 5.22 -11.78
N ALA A 100 8.91 6.26 -11.32
CA ALA A 100 8.26 7.51 -10.96
C ALA A 100 7.64 8.21 -12.16
N ALA A 101 8.12 7.90 -13.36
CA ALA A 101 7.57 8.49 -14.57
C ALA A 101 6.30 7.80 -15.06
N LYS A 102 5.92 6.68 -14.43
CA LYS A 102 4.73 5.94 -14.82
C LYS A 102 3.50 6.75 -14.48
N THR A 103 2.57 6.85 -15.40
CA THR A 103 1.33 7.56 -15.11
C THR A 103 0.51 6.76 -14.12
N ALA A 104 -0.48 7.41 -13.51
CA ALA A 104 -1.34 6.72 -12.57
C ALA A 104 -2.08 5.58 -13.24
N GLU A 105 -2.54 5.80 -14.47
CA GLU A 105 -3.24 4.76 -15.22
C GLU A 105 -2.32 3.59 -15.53
N ASP A 106 -1.08 3.86 -15.89
CA ASP A 106 -0.12 2.80 -16.16
C ASP A 106 0.19 2.01 -14.91
N PHE A 107 0.26 2.67 -13.77
CA PHE A 107 0.48 1.98 -12.53
C PHE A 107 -0.64 0.98 -12.27
N VAL A 108 -1.88 1.43 -12.43
CA VAL A 108 -3.01 0.54 -12.19
C VAL A 108 -2.96 -0.63 -13.16
N GLN A 109 -2.77 -0.35 -14.44
CA GLN A 109 -2.81 -1.41 -15.44
C GLN A 109 -1.64 -2.38 -15.32
N ASN A 110 -0.43 -1.86 -15.20
CA ASN A 110 0.74 -2.73 -15.21
C ASN A 110 0.94 -3.47 -13.90
N VAL A 111 0.72 -2.78 -12.78
CA VAL A 111 1.03 -3.35 -11.48
C VAL A 111 -0.16 -4.08 -10.89
N LEU A 112 -1.28 -3.40 -10.81
CA LEU A 112 -2.43 -3.98 -10.10
C LEU A 112 -3.19 -4.99 -10.95
N VAL A 113 -3.39 -4.69 -12.22
CA VAL A 113 -4.20 -5.56 -13.07
C VAL A 113 -3.36 -6.66 -13.69
N ASP A 114 -2.32 -6.30 -14.43
CA ASP A 114 -1.53 -7.29 -15.15
C ASP A 114 -0.56 -8.04 -14.25
N GLY A 115 0.11 -7.32 -13.36
CA GLY A 115 1.16 -7.92 -12.54
C GLY A 115 0.63 -8.71 -11.37
N LEU A 116 -0.26 -8.12 -10.60
CA LEU A 116 -0.77 -8.76 -9.40
C LEU A 116 -2.12 -9.41 -9.59
N LYS A 117 -2.85 -9.05 -10.62
CA LYS A 117 -4.20 -9.54 -10.87
C LYS A 117 -5.02 -9.35 -9.59
N ALA A 118 -4.93 -8.16 -9.02
CA ALA A 118 -5.53 -7.86 -7.73
C ALA A 118 -7.02 -8.11 -7.75
N ARG A 119 -7.49 -8.82 -6.73
CA ARG A 119 -8.92 -9.03 -6.58
C ARG A 119 -9.54 -7.87 -5.83
N HIS A 120 -8.81 -7.29 -4.91
CA HIS A 120 -9.29 -6.17 -4.11
C HIS A 120 -8.10 -5.32 -3.70
N VAL A 121 -8.26 -4.01 -3.69
CA VAL A 121 -7.19 -3.09 -3.33
C VAL A 121 -7.66 -2.24 -2.15
N VAL A 122 -6.81 -2.09 -1.15
CA VAL A 122 -7.12 -1.32 0.05
C VAL A 122 -6.04 -0.28 0.24
N THR A 123 -6.42 0.97 0.42
CA THR A 123 -5.45 2.05 0.68
C THR A 123 -5.92 2.88 1.85
N GLY A 124 -5.00 3.70 2.37
CA GLY A 124 -5.37 4.69 3.35
C GLY A 124 -6.10 5.86 2.69
N TYR A 125 -6.60 6.76 3.50
CA TYR A 125 -7.45 7.83 3.01
C TYR A 125 -6.69 8.87 2.18
N ASP A 126 -5.40 8.98 2.41
CA ASP A 126 -4.61 10.02 1.76
C ASP A 126 -3.60 9.48 0.76
N PHE A 127 -3.79 8.28 0.28
CA PHE A 127 -2.83 7.69 -0.65
C PHE A 127 -2.95 8.33 -2.03
N VAL A 128 -1.82 8.76 -2.57
CA VAL A 128 -1.75 9.27 -3.94
C VAL A 128 -0.58 8.59 -4.63
N PHE A 129 -0.63 8.50 -5.92
CA PHE A 129 0.36 7.73 -6.67
C PHE A 129 0.47 8.22 -8.11
N GLY A 130 1.46 7.68 -8.80
CA GLY A 130 1.63 7.98 -10.21
C GLY A 130 2.38 9.27 -10.44
N LYS A 131 2.72 9.52 -11.69
CA LYS A 131 3.48 10.69 -12.07
C LYS A 131 2.71 11.94 -11.67
N GLY A 132 3.38 12.86 -10.99
CA GLY A 132 2.77 14.11 -10.56
C GLY A 132 1.67 13.92 -9.53
N ARG A 133 1.61 12.75 -8.90
CA ARG A 133 0.58 12.42 -7.91
C ARG A 133 -0.83 12.57 -8.50
N ALA A 134 -0.94 12.23 -9.77
CA ALA A 134 -2.23 12.36 -10.45
C ALA A 134 -3.21 11.26 -10.04
N GLY A 135 -2.74 10.16 -9.46
CA GLY A 135 -3.63 9.09 -9.03
C GLY A 135 -4.11 9.29 -7.62
N ASP A 136 -5.36 8.97 -7.38
CA ASP A 136 -5.95 9.11 -6.06
C ASP A 136 -7.05 8.06 -5.91
N ALA A 137 -7.81 8.15 -4.83
CA ALA A 137 -8.89 7.20 -4.58
C ALA A 137 -9.94 7.23 -5.67
N GLY A 138 -10.20 8.41 -6.25
CA GLY A 138 -11.18 8.53 -7.32
C GLY A 138 -10.77 7.72 -8.54
N LEU A 139 -9.50 7.82 -8.92
CA LEU A 139 -9.00 7.06 -10.04
C LEU A 139 -9.03 5.56 -9.75
N LEU A 140 -8.65 5.16 -8.53
CA LEU A 140 -8.69 3.75 -8.17
C LEU A 140 -10.11 3.22 -8.20
N ARG A 141 -11.07 4.02 -7.75
CA ARG A 141 -12.45 3.59 -7.74
C ARG A 141 -12.97 3.40 -9.16
N ARG A 142 -12.63 4.32 -10.05
CA ARG A 142 -13.04 4.19 -11.46
C ARG A 142 -12.37 2.99 -12.11
N SER A 143 -11.08 2.82 -11.84
CA SER A 143 -10.33 1.71 -12.42
C SER A 143 -10.85 0.37 -11.92
N ALA A 144 -11.25 0.31 -10.66
CA ALA A 144 -11.79 -0.90 -10.09
C ALA A 144 -13.07 -1.30 -10.82
N GLY A 145 -13.92 -0.33 -11.09
CA GLY A 145 -15.15 -0.63 -11.82
C GLY A 145 -14.87 -1.10 -13.24
N GLU A 146 -13.85 -0.53 -13.88
CA GLU A 146 -13.54 -0.90 -15.25
C GLU A 146 -12.82 -2.23 -15.36
N ALA A 147 -11.91 -2.49 -14.45
CA ALA A 147 -11.10 -3.70 -14.50
C ALA A 147 -11.67 -4.87 -13.72
N GLY A 148 -12.66 -4.61 -12.90
CA GLY A 148 -13.33 -5.69 -12.19
C GLY A 148 -12.73 -6.07 -10.85
N PHE A 149 -11.97 -5.18 -10.20
CA PHE A 149 -11.50 -5.47 -8.85
C PHE A 149 -12.24 -4.59 -7.85
N GLY A 150 -12.18 -4.97 -6.57
CA GLY A 150 -12.80 -4.16 -5.53
C GLY A 150 -11.85 -3.10 -5.02
N PHE A 151 -12.37 -2.05 -4.43
CA PHE A 151 -11.53 -1.01 -3.85
C PHE A 151 -12.14 -0.54 -2.54
N THR A 152 -11.31 -0.43 -1.52
CA THR A 152 -11.72 0.10 -0.23
C THR A 152 -10.71 1.14 0.20
N GLN A 153 -11.21 2.30 0.60
CA GLN A 153 -10.38 3.35 1.17
C GLN A 153 -10.66 3.39 2.65
N VAL A 154 -9.63 3.19 3.45
CA VAL A 154 -9.78 3.21 4.90
C VAL A 154 -9.75 4.66 5.35
N PRO A 155 -10.75 5.12 6.08
CA PRO A 155 -10.77 6.52 6.50
C PRO A 155 -9.71 6.81 7.56
N ALA A 156 -9.48 8.09 7.80
CA ALA A 156 -8.52 8.49 8.81
C ALA A 156 -8.94 7.93 10.15
N LEU A 157 -7.97 7.37 10.88
CA LEU A 157 -8.23 6.84 12.20
C LEU A 157 -8.01 7.90 13.22
N ARG A 158 -8.87 7.95 14.22
CA ARG A 158 -8.68 8.87 15.31
C ARG A 158 -8.30 8.09 16.52
N GLN A 159 -7.46 8.69 17.31
CA GLN A 159 -6.98 8.03 18.47
C GLN A 159 -8.05 7.78 19.49
N ASP A 160 -8.92 8.72 19.72
CA ASP A 160 -9.85 8.57 20.78
C ASP A 160 -10.89 7.53 20.51
N ASP A 161 -11.22 7.32 19.29
CA ASP A 161 -12.14 6.32 19.08
C ASP A 161 -13.18 6.24 20.08
N GLY A 162 -13.56 7.27 20.55
CA GLY A 162 -14.61 7.28 21.48
C GLY A 162 -14.24 7.04 22.87
N GLU A 163 -13.02 6.86 23.17
CA GLU A 163 -12.75 6.67 24.49
C GLU A 163 -12.14 7.83 25.01
N SER A 164 -12.18 8.12 26.07
CA SER A 164 -11.59 9.21 26.78
C SER A 164 -11.75 10.53 26.15
N GLY A 165 -12.43 10.66 25.19
CA GLY A 165 -12.65 11.95 24.65
C GLY A 165 -11.42 12.66 24.25
N GLU A 166 -10.38 12.00 24.05
CA GLU A 166 -9.23 12.62 23.65
C GLU A 166 -9.41 13.03 22.30
N LYS A 167 -9.01 14.14 21.98
CA LYS A 167 -9.16 14.67 20.73
C LYS A 167 -8.59 13.78 19.81
N GLY A 168 -8.99 13.27 19.05
CA GLY A 168 -8.44 12.31 18.22
C GLY A 168 -7.26 12.76 17.46
N ASP A 169 -6.18 12.15 17.71
CA ASP A 169 -5.04 12.29 16.85
C ASP A 169 -5.35 11.46 15.64
N ILE A 170 -5.02 11.94 14.49
CA ILE A 170 -5.27 11.23 13.26
C ILE A 170 -4.03 10.48 12.85
N TYR A 171 -4.17 9.19 12.64
CA TYR A 171 -3.05 8.39 12.21
C TYR A 171 -3.06 8.30 10.70
N SER A 172 -1.93 8.61 10.10
CA SER A 172 -1.84 8.66 8.66
C SER A 172 -0.56 8.01 8.22
N SER A 173 -0.59 7.37 7.08
CA SER A 173 0.59 6.76 6.52
C SER A 173 1.44 7.77 5.79
N THR A 174 0.90 8.93 5.50
CA THR A 174 1.71 9.89 4.85
C THR A 174 2.03 10.92 5.81
N THR A 175 2.98 11.35 6.06
CA THR A 175 3.19 12.40 6.98
C THR A 175 4.31 13.27 6.48
#